data_ad002d9d363df9cb91df18e37f493010
#
_entry.id   ad002d9d363df9cb91df18e37f493010
#
_cell.length_a   1.000
_cell.length_b   1.000
_cell.length_c   1.000
_cell.angle_alpha   90.00
_cell.angle_beta   90.00
_cell.angle_gamma   90.00
#
_symmetry.space_group_name_H-M   'P 1'
#
loop_
_entity.id
_entity.type
_entity.pdbx_description
1 polymer ?
#
loop_
_entity_poly.entity_id
_entity_poly.type
_entity_poly.pdbx_seq_one_letter_code
_entity_poly.pdbx_strand_id
1 'polypeptide(L)'
;MKPLLEARQIGKQFSGVTVLKQIDFTLLSGQVHALMGGNGAGKSTLMKIIAGVETPDSGELILGERTFARLTPAQAHQQGVYLVPQEPMLFPNLTVRENILFRLPKRADTETRLQEKLQQLSCQLNLEAAASTLEVADQQMVEILRGLMRDAQILILDEPTASLTPGETERLFRQIRSLQALGVGIVFISHKLPEIRQVASHVSVMRDGAVVLSGETALYGDNQLIGAMTPVSRDRALSDTQKLWLALPGNRRSQAQDFPVLRVEDLTG
;
A
#
# COMPACT_ATOMS: atom_id res chain seq x y z
N MET A 1 14.44 5.22 -18.01
CA MET A 1 13.26 4.32 -18.04
C MET A 1 12.00 5.19 -18.09
N LYS A 2 11.00 4.81 -18.90
CA LYS A 2 9.73 5.57 -18.98
C LYS A 2 8.86 5.24 -17.77
N PRO A 3 8.24 6.23 -17.11
CA PRO A 3 7.31 5.97 -16.02
C PRO A 3 6.07 5.21 -16.52
N LEU A 4 5.61 4.23 -15.74
CA LEU A 4 4.33 3.57 -15.94
C LEU A 4 3.20 4.41 -15.33
N LEU A 5 3.49 5.04 -14.19
CA LEU A 5 2.56 5.87 -13.43
C LEU A 5 3.27 7.11 -12.91
N GLU A 6 2.63 8.26 -13.06
CA GLU A 6 2.93 9.48 -12.32
C GLU A 6 1.64 10.02 -11.70
N ALA A 7 1.64 10.20 -10.40
CA ALA A 7 0.64 10.99 -9.68
C ALA A 7 1.23 12.37 -9.44
N ARG A 8 0.56 13.43 -9.89
CA ARG A 8 1.03 14.81 -9.78
C ARG A 8 0.07 15.64 -8.96
N GLN A 9 0.57 16.20 -7.87
CA GLN A 9 -0.13 17.14 -6.99
C GLN A 9 -1.50 16.62 -6.52
N ILE A 10 -1.59 15.31 -6.24
CA ILE A 10 -2.84 14.67 -5.82
C ILE A 10 -3.26 15.19 -4.45
N GLY A 11 -4.41 15.82 -4.41
CA GLY A 11 -5.07 16.27 -3.18
C GLY A 11 -6.40 15.56 -2.95
N LYS A 12 -6.72 15.28 -1.68
CA LYS A 12 -7.99 14.68 -1.29
C LYS A 12 -8.45 15.13 0.08
N GLN A 13 -9.74 15.46 0.19
CA GLN A 13 -10.41 15.75 1.46
C GLN A 13 -11.64 14.86 1.63
N PHE A 14 -11.96 14.54 2.87
CA PHE A 14 -13.22 13.91 3.25
C PHE A 14 -13.87 14.71 4.35
N SER A 15 -15.10 15.18 4.11
CA SER A 15 -15.88 15.98 5.09
C SER A 15 -15.08 17.13 5.70
N GLY A 16 -14.28 17.84 4.89
CA GLY A 16 -13.45 18.96 5.31
C GLY A 16 -12.10 18.59 5.92
N VAL A 17 -11.82 17.30 6.12
CA VAL A 17 -10.52 16.83 6.61
C VAL A 17 -9.61 16.50 5.42
N THR A 18 -8.47 17.18 5.32
CA THR A 18 -7.47 16.92 4.28
C THR A 18 -6.71 15.62 4.59
N VAL A 19 -6.84 14.63 3.69
CA VAL A 19 -6.19 13.31 3.79
C VAL A 19 -4.96 13.23 2.90
N LEU A 20 -4.97 13.87 1.71
CA LEU A 20 -3.80 13.96 0.84
C LEU A 20 -3.49 15.43 0.53
N LYS A 21 -2.21 15.79 0.63
CA LYS A 21 -1.70 17.16 0.50
C LYS A 21 -0.71 17.23 -0.65
N GLN A 22 -1.21 17.42 -1.89
CA GLN A 22 -0.37 17.61 -3.08
C GLN A 22 0.69 16.50 -3.24
N ILE A 23 0.25 15.24 -3.30
CA ILE A 23 1.14 14.08 -3.41
C ILE A 23 1.70 13.98 -4.82
N ASP A 24 3.02 13.88 -4.90
CA ASP A 24 3.74 13.45 -6.09
C ASP A 24 4.26 12.02 -5.86
N PHE A 25 4.00 11.12 -6.81
CA PHE A 25 4.44 9.73 -6.74
C PHE A 25 4.71 9.20 -8.16
N THR A 26 5.83 8.49 -8.35
CA THR A 26 6.22 7.94 -9.65
C THR A 26 6.57 6.46 -9.51
N LEU A 27 6.12 5.64 -10.48
CA LEU A 27 6.47 4.24 -10.59
C LEU A 27 7.03 3.94 -11.99
N LEU A 28 8.20 3.31 -12.04
CA LEU A 28 8.85 2.90 -13.28
C LEU A 28 8.57 1.43 -13.62
N SER A 29 8.76 1.08 -14.90
CA SER A 29 8.69 -0.32 -15.35
C SER A 29 9.76 -1.16 -14.64
N GLY A 30 9.36 -2.36 -14.15
CA GLY A 30 10.24 -3.26 -13.42
C GLY A 30 10.74 -2.71 -12.08
N GLN A 31 10.09 -1.70 -11.53
CA GLN A 31 10.41 -1.15 -10.22
C GLN A 31 9.50 -1.74 -9.13
N VAL A 32 10.07 -2.07 -7.99
CA VAL A 32 9.30 -2.26 -6.74
C VAL A 32 9.48 -0.99 -5.92
N HIS A 33 8.41 -0.22 -5.79
CA HIS A 33 8.37 1.03 -5.02
C HIS A 33 7.58 0.81 -3.74
N ALA A 34 8.25 0.82 -2.60
CA ALA A 34 7.60 0.69 -1.31
C ALA A 34 6.91 2.00 -0.90
N LEU A 35 5.68 1.89 -0.42
CA LEU A 35 4.94 2.99 0.20
C LEU A 35 4.79 2.73 1.69
N MET A 36 5.56 3.44 2.49
CA MET A 36 5.56 3.36 3.95
C MET A 36 4.73 4.47 4.59
N GLY A 37 4.34 4.27 5.84
CA GLY A 37 3.68 5.29 6.65
C GLY A 37 2.81 4.69 7.73
N GLY A 38 2.52 5.44 8.77
CA GLY A 38 1.62 5.04 9.85
C GLY A 38 0.16 4.87 9.38
N ASN A 39 -0.68 4.33 10.27
CA ASN A 39 -2.12 4.28 10.03
C ASN A 39 -2.67 5.71 9.89
N GLY A 40 -3.56 5.93 8.93
CA GLY A 40 -4.09 7.25 8.64
C GLY A 40 -3.18 8.19 7.84
N ALA A 41 -1.98 7.76 7.42
CA ALA A 41 -1.05 8.59 6.62
C ALA A 41 -1.56 8.92 5.21
N GLY A 42 -2.64 8.26 4.73
CA GLY A 42 -3.22 8.48 3.41
C GLY A 42 -2.85 7.43 2.35
N LYS A 43 -2.05 6.41 2.68
CA LYS A 43 -1.58 5.39 1.73
C LYS A 43 -2.72 4.72 0.95
N SER A 44 -3.69 4.16 1.66
CA SER A 44 -4.81 3.46 1.02
C SER A 44 -5.70 4.41 0.20
N THR A 45 -5.80 5.69 0.59
CA THR A 45 -6.52 6.71 -0.18
C THR A 45 -5.80 6.99 -1.51
N LEU A 46 -4.48 7.16 -1.49
CA LEU A 46 -3.68 7.35 -2.70
C LEU A 46 -3.82 6.14 -3.64
N MET A 47 -3.73 4.92 -3.09
CA MET A 47 -3.87 3.71 -3.90
C MET A 47 -5.27 3.53 -4.49
N LYS A 48 -6.33 3.87 -3.73
CA LYS A 48 -7.71 3.88 -4.25
C LYS A 48 -7.89 4.90 -5.38
N ILE A 49 -7.22 6.05 -5.31
CA ILE A 49 -7.22 7.04 -6.40
C ILE A 49 -6.52 6.48 -7.64
N ILE A 50 -5.35 5.86 -7.49
CA ILE A 50 -4.61 5.25 -8.61
C ILE A 50 -5.39 4.09 -9.23
N ALA A 51 -6.10 3.31 -8.41
CA ALA A 51 -6.96 2.22 -8.86
C ALA A 51 -8.33 2.71 -9.42
N GLY A 52 -8.60 4.02 -9.40
CA GLY A 52 -9.85 4.61 -9.88
C GLY A 52 -11.07 4.35 -8.99
N VAL A 53 -10.86 3.84 -7.78
CA VAL A 53 -11.93 3.58 -6.79
C VAL A 53 -12.36 4.87 -6.10
N GLU A 54 -11.42 5.81 -5.93
CA GLU A 54 -11.65 7.12 -5.33
C GLU A 54 -11.25 8.21 -6.32
N THR A 55 -11.94 9.36 -6.28
CA THR A 55 -11.64 10.50 -7.14
C THR A 55 -10.80 11.53 -6.37
N PRO A 56 -9.68 12.02 -6.91
CA PRO A 56 -8.94 13.12 -6.29
C PRO A 56 -9.73 14.42 -6.39
N ASP A 57 -9.52 15.35 -5.47
CA ASP A 57 -10.11 16.69 -5.51
C ASP A 57 -9.22 17.67 -6.30
N SER A 58 -7.92 17.37 -6.39
CA SER A 58 -6.95 18.12 -7.21
C SER A 58 -5.84 17.21 -7.72
N GLY A 59 -5.09 17.67 -8.72
CA GLY A 59 -3.99 16.94 -9.34
C GLY A 59 -4.45 16.04 -10.47
N GLU A 60 -3.52 15.24 -11.00
CA GLU A 60 -3.75 14.36 -12.15
C GLU A 60 -2.92 13.08 -12.05
N LEU A 61 -3.40 12.03 -12.70
CA LEU A 61 -2.69 10.77 -12.89
C LEU A 61 -2.25 10.64 -14.35
N ILE A 62 -0.99 10.28 -14.56
CA ILE A 62 -0.47 9.96 -15.90
C ILE A 62 -0.16 8.47 -15.91
N LEU A 63 -0.82 7.73 -16.80
CA LEU A 63 -0.64 6.30 -17.01
C LEU A 63 -0.15 6.09 -18.45
N GLY A 64 1.12 5.71 -18.60
CA GLY A 64 1.78 5.67 -19.90
C GLY A 64 1.85 7.05 -20.56
N GLU A 65 1.04 7.28 -21.59
CA GLU A 65 0.98 8.56 -22.33
C GLU A 65 -0.34 9.33 -22.09
N ARG A 66 -1.21 8.82 -21.24
CA ARG A 66 -2.55 9.37 -21.01
C ARG A 66 -2.64 10.05 -19.65
N THR A 67 -3.23 11.23 -19.64
CA THR A 67 -3.49 12.00 -18.42
C THR A 67 -4.95 11.90 -18.02
N PHE A 68 -5.20 11.72 -16.73
CA PHE A 68 -6.52 11.57 -16.14
C PHE A 68 -6.66 12.49 -14.92
N ALA A 69 -7.55 13.45 -14.98
CA ALA A 69 -7.96 14.19 -13.79
C ALA A 69 -8.89 13.33 -12.89
N ARG A 70 -9.62 12.41 -13.52
CA ARG A 70 -10.49 11.43 -12.85
C ARG A 70 -10.35 10.09 -13.55
N LEU A 71 -10.21 9.02 -12.78
CA LEU A 71 -10.06 7.68 -13.27
C LEU A 71 -11.18 6.81 -12.68
N THR A 72 -11.80 5.96 -13.51
CA THR A 72 -12.72 4.92 -13.03
C THR A 72 -12.00 3.58 -12.91
N PRO A 73 -12.50 2.61 -12.11
CA PRO A 73 -11.86 1.28 -12.01
C PRO A 73 -11.72 0.59 -13.37
N ALA A 74 -12.71 0.74 -14.25
CA ALA A 74 -12.65 0.17 -15.61
C ALA A 74 -11.52 0.80 -16.44
N GLN A 75 -11.34 2.11 -16.36
CA GLN A 75 -10.25 2.82 -17.03
C GLN A 75 -8.89 2.44 -16.42
N ALA A 76 -8.78 2.34 -15.08
CA ALA A 76 -7.57 1.90 -14.42
C ALA A 76 -7.14 0.51 -14.92
N HIS A 77 -8.07 -0.45 -14.98
CA HIS A 77 -7.82 -1.78 -15.54
C HIS A 77 -7.40 -1.72 -17.01
N GLN A 78 -8.04 -0.88 -17.85
CA GLN A 78 -7.65 -0.70 -19.26
C GLN A 78 -6.24 -0.10 -19.41
N GLN A 79 -5.78 0.67 -18.43
CA GLN A 79 -4.42 1.21 -18.36
C GLN A 79 -3.44 0.25 -17.66
N GLY A 80 -3.87 -0.97 -17.37
CA GLY A 80 -3.03 -2.00 -16.75
C GLY A 80 -2.77 -1.82 -15.25
N VAL A 81 -3.58 -1.05 -14.53
CA VAL A 81 -3.51 -0.93 -13.07
C VAL A 81 -4.38 -2.00 -12.43
N TYR A 82 -3.83 -2.77 -11.50
CA TYR A 82 -4.56 -3.74 -10.71
C TYR A 82 -4.21 -3.65 -9.23
N LEU A 83 -5.24 -3.50 -8.40
CA LEU A 83 -5.11 -3.46 -6.94
C LEU A 83 -5.39 -4.87 -6.38
N VAL A 84 -4.38 -5.42 -5.74
CA VAL A 84 -4.46 -6.66 -4.96
C VAL A 84 -4.74 -6.26 -3.52
N PRO A 85 -5.92 -6.58 -2.97
CA PRO A 85 -6.29 -6.16 -1.63
C PRO A 85 -5.53 -6.94 -0.56
N GLN A 86 -5.49 -6.39 0.66
CA GLN A 86 -4.89 -7.02 1.83
C GLN A 86 -5.52 -8.39 2.13
N GLU A 87 -6.86 -8.47 2.09
CA GLU A 87 -7.59 -9.72 2.19
C GLU A 87 -8.05 -10.15 0.79
N PRO A 88 -7.65 -11.35 0.30
CA PRO A 88 -8.05 -11.81 -1.02
C PRO A 88 -9.57 -11.92 -1.17
N MET A 89 -10.10 -11.32 -2.23
CA MET A 89 -11.54 -11.29 -2.50
C MET A 89 -11.92 -12.35 -3.54
N LEU A 90 -11.77 -13.60 -3.17
CA LEU A 90 -12.10 -14.73 -4.03
C LEU A 90 -13.56 -15.18 -3.81
N PHE A 91 -14.14 -15.76 -4.86
CA PHE A 91 -15.41 -16.48 -4.75
C PHE A 91 -15.13 -17.88 -4.20
N PRO A 92 -15.50 -18.18 -2.95
CA PRO A 92 -15.05 -19.40 -2.26
C PRO A 92 -15.55 -20.68 -2.90
N ASN A 93 -16.71 -20.65 -3.53
CA ASN A 93 -17.36 -21.80 -4.17
C ASN A 93 -16.94 -22.00 -5.64
N LEU A 94 -16.18 -21.07 -6.21
CA LEU A 94 -15.61 -21.22 -7.55
C LEU A 94 -14.23 -21.88 -7.47
N THR A 95 -13.83 -22.56 -8.53
CA THR A 95 -12.48 -23.11 -8.66
C THR A 95 -11.44 -21.99 -8.73
N VAL A 96 -10.18 -22.32 -8.50
CA VAL A 96 -9.03 -21.42 -8.69
C VAL A 96 -9.03 -20.87 -10.10
N ARG A 97 -9.21 -21.74 -11.11
CA ARG A 97 -9.31 -21.35 -12.53
C ARG A 97 -10.42 -20.33 -12.75
N GLU A 98 -11.63 -20.61 -12.28
CA GLU A 98 -12.77 -19.72 -12.44
C GLU A 98 -12.54 -18.37 -11.75
N ASN A 99 -11.89 -18.34 -10.58
CA ASN A 99 -11.51 -17.12 -9.92
C ASN A 99 -10.52 -16.29 -10.72
N ILE A 100 -9.46 -16.88 -11.25
CA ILE A 100 -8.45 -16.18 -12.08
C ILE A 100 -9.11 -15.62 -13.35
N LEU A 101 -9.94 -16.40 -14.01
CA LEU A 101 -10.54 -16.07 -15.30
C LEU A 101 -11.90 -15.35 -15.19
N PHE A 102 -12.34 -15.06 -13.96
CA PHE A 102 -13.65 -14.45 -13.72
C PHE A 102 -13.85 -13.17 -14.53
N ARG A 103 -14.93 -13.13 -15.34
CA ARG A 103 -15.27 -12.01 -16.25
C ARG A 103 -14.19 -11.65 -17.29
N LEU A 104 -13.22 -12.49 -17.53
CA LEU A 104 -12.34 -12.30 -18.69
C LEU A 104 -13.08 -12.65 -20.00
N PRO A 105 -12.86 -11.89 -21.07
CA PRO A 105 -13.34 -12.28 -22.38
C PRO A 105 -12.76 -13.64 -22.76
N LYS A 106 -13.59 -14.53 -23.29
CA LYS A 106 -13.11 -15.81 -23.81
C LYS A 106 -12.25 -15.57 -25.04
N ARG A 107 -10.99 -15.97 -24.98
CA ARG A 107 -10.03 -15.97 -26.10
C ARG A 107 -9.50 -17.38 -26.28
N ALA A 108 -9.16 -17.74 -27.51
CA ALA A 108 -8.64 -19.07 -27.81
C ALA A 108 -7.32 -19.39 -27.09
N ASP A 109 -6.53 -18.35 -26.75
CA ASP A 109 -5.24 -18.44 -26.09
C ASP A 109 -5.29 -18.32 -24.56
N THR A 110 -6.49 -18.18 -23.97
CA THR A 110 -6.64 -17.89 -22.51
C THR A 110 -5.97 -18.96 -21.66
N GLU A 111 -6.12 -20.23 -22.01
CA GLU A 111 -5.54 -21.33 -21.24
C GLU A 111 -4.01 -21.36 -21.36
N THR A 112 -3.50 -21.18 -22.58
CA THR A 112 -2.06 -21.11 -22.84
C THR A 112 -1.43 -19.96 -22.05
N ARG A 113 -2.04 -18.78 -22.08
CA ARG A 113 -1.58 -17.62 -21.31
C ARG A 113 -1.58 -17.88 -19.79
N LEU A 114 -2.60 -18.56 -19.28
CA LEU A 114 -2.64 -18.92 -17.85
C LEU A 114 -1.47 -19.84 -17.49
N GLN A 115 -1.22 -20.88 -18.30
CA GLN A 115 -0.10 -21.79 -18.07
C GLN A 115 1.26 -21.07 -18.13
N GLU A 116 1.43 -20.17 -19.10
CA GLU A 116 2.63 -19.33 -19.21
C GLU A 116 2.85 -18.47 -17.96
N LYS A 117 1.78 -17.83 -17.42
CA LYS A 117 1.89 -17.01 -16.20
C LYS A 117 2.23 -17.86 -14.97
N LEU A 118 1.62 -19.04 -14.83
CA LEU A 118 1.97 -19.97 -13.75
C LEU A 118 3.44 -20.41 -13.83
N GLN A 119 3.93 -20.72 -15.02
CA GLN A 119 5.33 -21.09 -15.24
C GLN A 119 6.28 -19.93 -14.94
N GLN A 120 6.00 -18.72 -15.46
CA GLN A 120 6.79 -17.52 -15.24
C GLN A 120 6.96 -17.18 -13.74
N LEU A 121 5.93 -17.45 -12.95
CA LEU A 121 5.94 -17.22 -11.49
C LEU A 121 6.39 -18.44 -10.69
N SER A 122 6.74 -19.55 -11.35
CA SER A 122 7.03 -20.84 -10.69
C SER A 122 5.93 -21.20 -9.67
N CYS A 123 4.68 -20.97 -10.06
CA CYS A 123 3.51 -21.12 -9.21
C CYS A 123 2.83 -22.46 -9.48
N GLN A 124 2.65 -23.26 -8.44
CA GLN A 124 1.96 -24.54 -8.52
C GLN A 124 0.62 -24.43 -7.77
N LEU A 125 -0.45 -24.24 -8.50
CA LEU A 125 -1.81 -24.20 -7.96
C LEU A 125 -2.65 -25.33 -8.59
N ASN A 126 -3.45 -25.99 -7.76
CA ASN A 126 -4.47 -26.89 -8.28
C ASN A 126 -5.64 -26.04 -8.82
N LEU A 127 -5.68 -25.86 -10.13
CA LEU A 127 -6.65 -25.00 -10.79
C LEU A 127 -8.10 -25.47 -10.64
N GLU A 128 -8.30 -26.76 -10.37
CA GLU A 128 -9.63 -27.36 -10.19
C GLU A 128 -10.11 -27.39 -8.73
N ALA A 129 -9.24 -27.04 -7.80
CA ALA A 129 -9.62 -26.93 -6.38
C ALA A 129 -10.57 -25.75 -6.15
N ALA A 130 -11.48 -25.87 -5.20
CA ALA A 130 -12.31 -24.76 -4.74
C ALA A 130 -11.43 -23.71 -4.04
N ALA A 131 -11.68 -22.41 -4.28
CA ALA A 131 -10.87 -21.34 -3.68
C ALA A 131 -10.95 -21.33 -2.15
N SER A 132 -12.03 -21.83 -1.55
CA SER A 132 -12.20 -21.99 -0.12
C SER A 132 -11.20 -22.95 0.55
N THR A 133 -10.55 -23.83 -0.24
CA THR A 133 -9.58 -24.81 0.27
C THR A 133 -8.14 -24.28 0.24
N LEU A 134 -7.91 -23.10 -0.33
CA LEU A 134 -6.59 -22.52 -0.46
C LEU A 134 -6.10 -21.90 0.85
N GLU A 135 -4.82 -22.02 1.12
CA GLU A 135 -4.10 -21.22 2.11
C GLU A 135 -4.04 -19.74 1.67
N VAL A 136 -3.87 -18.83 2.64
CA VAL A 136 -3.89 -17.37 2.38
C VAL A 136 -2.87 -16.96 1.32
N ALA A 137 -1.67 -17.55 1.35
CA ALA A 137 -0.63 -17.28 0.36
C ALA A 137 -1.05 -17.64 -1.07
N ASP A 138 -1.74 -18.77 -1.24
CA ASP A 138 -2.24 -19.20 -2.54
C ASP A 138 -3.42 -18.36 -3.00
N GLN A 139 -4.29 -17.95 -2.08
CA GLN A 139 -5.36 -16.98 -2.38
C GLN A 139 -4.78 -15.64 -2.87
N GLN A 140 -3.72 -15.14 -2.23
CA GLN A 140 -3.00 -13.94 -2.66
C GLN A 140 -2.42 -14.10 -4.07
N MET A 141 -1.88 -15.29 -4.36
CA MET A 141 -1.35 -15.58 -5.69
C MET A 141 -2.44 -15.64 -6.76
N VAL A 142 -3.62 -16.14 -6.43
CA VAL A 142 -4.79 -16.10 -7.32
C VAL A 142 -5.17 -14.67 -7.68
N GLU A 143 -5.15 -13.73 -6.70
CA GLU A 143 -5.40 -12.31 -6.96
C GLU A 143 -4.34 -11.70 -7.89
N ILE A 144 -3.06 -12.00 -7.68
CA ILE A 144 -1.97 -11.54 -8.57
C ILE A 144 -2.18 -12.09 -9.98
N LEU A 145 -2.42 -13.39 -10.13
CA LEU A 145 -2.70 -14.03 -11.43
C LEU A 145 -3.93 -13.42 -12.11
N ARG A 146 -4.97 -13.10 -11.35
CA ARG A 146 -6.17 -12.41 -11.86
C ARG A 146 -5.81 -11.06 -12.48
N GLY A 147 -4.91 -10.29 -11.86
CA GLY A 147 -4.38 -9.05 -12.42
C GLY A 147 -3.57 -9.29 -13.70
N LEU A 148 -2.65 -10.25 -13.68
CA LEU A 148 -1.78 -10.56 -14.84
C LEU A 148 -2.56 -11.07 -16.05
N MET A 149 -3.62 -11.84 -15.83
CA MET A 149 -4.51 -12.29 -16.91
C MET A 149 -5.31 -11.14 -17.54
N ARG A 150 -5.37 -9.98 -16.87
CA ARG A 150 -5.93 -8.70 -17.36
C ARG A 150 -4.87 -7.77 -17.92
N ASP A 151 -3.68 -8.29 -18.23
CA ASP A 151 -2.55 -7.55 -18.78
C ASP A 151 -2.08 -6.41 -17.84
N ALA A 152 -2.16 -6.62 -16.52
CA ALA A 152 -1.67 -5.66 -15.55
C ALA A 152 -0.17 -5.41 -15.72
N GLN A 153 0.19 -4.13 -15.87
CA GLN A 153 1.56 -3.62 -15.91
C GLN A 153 1.94 -2.97 -14.57
N ILE A 154 0.95 -2.61 -13.77
CA ILE A 154 1.08 -2.01 -12.44
C ILE A 154 0.28 -2.86 -11.46
N LEU A 155 0.96 -3.43 -10.48
CA LEU A 155 0.34 -4.13 -9.36
C LEU A 155 0.49 -3.29 -8.08
N ILE A 156 -0.62 -3.06 -7.40
CA ILE A 156 -0.61 -2.45 -6.06
C ILE A 156 -0.88 -3.57 -5.07
N LEU A 157 0.08 -3.86 -4.21
CA LEU A 157 0.00 -4.89 -3.18
C LEU A 157 -0.17 -4.20 -1.82
N ASP A 158 -1.37 -4.28 -1.24
CA ASP A 158 -1.68 -3.63 0.02
C ASP A 158 -1.46 -4.61 1.18
N GLU A 159 -0.38 -4.40 1.95
CA GLU A 159 0.06 -5.24 3.08
C GLU A 159 0.04 -6.77 2.79
N PRO A 160 0.63 -7.23 1.67
CA PRO A 160 0.40 -8.59 1.15
C PRO A 160 0.97 -9.70 2.05
N THR A 161 1.75 -9.35 3.06
CA THR A 161 2.42 -10.29 4.00
C THR A 161 1.79 -10.29 5.39
N ALA A 162 0.68 -9.57 5.60
CA ALA A 162 0.11 -9.37 6.94
C ALA A 162 -0.29 -10.70 7.62
N SER A 163 -0.77 -11.66 6.84
CA SER A 163 -1.26 -12.97 7.32
C SER A 163 -0.38 -14.15 6.87
N LEU A 164 0.82 -13.88 6.34
CA LEU A 164 1.71 -14.91 5.81
C LEU A 164 2.75 -15.37 6.85
N THR A 165 3.07 -16.64 6.81
CA THR A 165 4.24 -17.21 7.51
C THR A 165 5.54 -16.71 6.86
N PRO A 166 6.70 -16.81 7.54
CA PRO A 166 7.99 -16.44 6.95
C PRO A 166 8.30 -17.16 5.63
N GLY A 167 7.99 -18.46 5.54
CA GLY A 167 8.23 -19.25 4.33
C GLY A 167 7.35 -18.80 3.15
N GLU A 168 6.10 -18.46 3.41
CA GLU A 168 5.16 -17.93 2.41
C GLU A 168 5.58 -16.54 1.96
N THR A 169 6.03 -15.69 2.88
CA THR A 169 6.57 -14.36 2.58
C THR A 169 7.75 -14.46 1.62
N GLU A 170 8.71 -15.38 1.89
CA GLU A 170 9.83 -15.62 0.98
C GLU A 170 9.39 -16.11 -0.41
N ARG A 171 8.35 -16.96 -0.47
CA ARG A 171 7.76 -17.40 -1.74
C ARG A 171 7.18 -16.22 -2.51
N LEU A 172 6.40 -15.36 -1.85
CA LEU A 172 5.84 -14.14 -2.45
C LEU A 172 6.95 -13.22 -2.96
N PHE A 173 8.03 -13.02 -2.21
CA PHE A 173 9.14 -12.17 -2.63
C PHE A 173 9.88 -12.71 -3.87
N ARG A 174 10.02 -14.02 -4.00
CA ARG A 174 10.56 -14.62 -5.24
C ARG A 174 9.63 -14.31 -6.43
N GLN A 175 8.32 -14.40 -6.24
CA GLN A 175 7.33 -14.09 -7.29
C GLN A 175 7.33 -12.60 -7.65
N ILE A 176 7.47 -11.70 -6.68
CA ILE A 176 7.66 -10.25 -6.90
C ILE A 176 8.89 -9.99 -7.75
N ARG A 177 10.03 -10.65 -7.48
CA ARG A 177 11.24 -10.53 -8.30
C ARG A 177 11.04 -11.04 -9.73
N SER A 178 10.29 -12.12 -9.92
CA SER A 178 9.92 -12.61 -11.26
C SER A 178 9.07 -11.61 -12.02
N LEU A 179 8.08 -11.00 -11.36
CA LEU A 179 7.23 -9.95 -11.94
C LEU A 179 8.05 -8.70 -12.32
N GLN A 180 8.98 -8.30 -11.46
CA GLN A 180 9.90 -7.20 -11.70
C GLN A 180 10.75 -7.46 -12.96
N ALA A 181 11.29 -8.67 -13.09
CA ALA A 181 12.07 -9.07 -14.27
C ALA A 181 11.25 -9.07 -15.57
N LEU A 182 9.93 -9.27 -15.48
CA LEU A 182 8.98 -9.16 -16.60
C LEU A 182 8.57 -7.70 -16.90
N GLY A 183 9.12 -6.72 -16.18
CA GLY A 183 8.82 -5.31 -16.40
C GLY A 183 7.57 -4.81 -15.68
N VAL A 184 6.92 -5.61 -14.84
CA VAL A 184 5.77 -5.16 -14.03
C VAL A 184 6.25 -4.18 -12.97
N GLY A 185 5.63 -3.01 -12.89
CA GLY A 185 5.83 -2.05 -11.81
C GLY A 185 4.99 -2.44 -10.60
N ILE A 186 5.57 -2.43 -9.41
CA ILE A 186 4.90 -2.89 -8.19
C ILE A 186 4.93 -1.77 -7.15
N VAL A 187 3.77 -1.35 -6.68
CA VAL A 187 3.64 -0.57 -5.45
C VAL A 187 3.45 -1.54 -4.29
N PHE A 188 4.42 -1.59 -3.39
CA PHE A 188 4.44 -2.48 -2.25
C PHE A 188 4.15 -1.71 -0.97
N ILE A 189 2.93 -1.85 -0.43
CA ILE A 189 2.56 -1.18 0.81
C ILE A 189 2.92 -2.09 1.98
N SER A 190 3.77 -1.62 2.86
CA SER A 190 4.12 -2.31 4.11
C SER A 190 4.61 -1.31 5.15
N HIS A 191 4.42 -1.63 6.41
CA HIS A 191 5.03 -0.94 7.54
C HIS A 191 6.22 -1.72 8.13
N LYS A 192 6.54 -2.91 7.57
CA LYS A 192 7.62 -3.78 8.02
C LYS A 192 8.91 -3.49 7.26
N LEU A 193 9.82 -2.77 7.86
CA LEU A 193 11.07 -2.34 7.25
C LEU A 193 11.93 -3.50 6.68
N PRO A 194 12.08 -4.67 7.35
CA PRO A 194 12.82 -5.80 6.78
C PRO A 194 12.27 -6.28 5.44
N GLU A 195 10.95 -6.27 5.26
CA GLU A 195 10.31 -6.66 3.99
C GLU A 195 10.65 -5.68 2.87
N ILE A 196 10.59 -4.37 3.17
CA ILE A 196 10.93 -3.31 2.23
C ILE A 196 12.38 -3.42 1.77
N ARG A 197 13.31 -3.64 2.70
CA ARG A 197 14.74 -3.86 2.39
C ARG A 197 14.97 -5.02 1.45
N GLN A 198 14.13 -6.04 1.54
CA GLN A 198 14.30 -7.27 0.78
C GLN A 198 13.79 -7.17 -0.66
N VAL A 199 12.75 -6.36 -0.92
CA VAL A 199 12.08 -6.34 -2.23
C VAL A 199 12.09 -4.99 -2.93
N ALA A 200 12.14 -3.87 -2.22
CA ALA A 200 11.94 -2.55 -2.80
C ALA A 200 13.25 -1.87 -3.18
N SER A 201 13.35 -1.44 -4.44
CA SER A 201 14.45 -0.59 -4.91
C SER A 201 14.25 0.89 -4.55
N HIS A 202 12.98 1.33 -4.41
CA HIS A 202 12.61 2.69 -4.04
C HIS A 202 11.63 2.68 -2.88
N VAL A 203 11.63 3.75 -2.10
CA VAL A 203 10.75 3.93 -0.96
C VAL A 203 10.22 5.36 -0.93
N SER A 204 8.92 5.49 -0.66
CA SER A 204 8.28 6.75 -0.28
C SER A 204 7.66 6.59 1.11
N VAL A 205 7.91 7.55 2.00
CA VAL A 205 7.32 7.58 3.34
C VAL A 205 6.25 8.64 3.38
N MET A 206 5.02 8.23 3.69
CA MET A 206 3.89 9.13 3.89
C MET A 206 3.66 9.39 5.37
N ARG A 207 3.43 10.66 5.70
CA ARG A 207 3.03 11.12 7.03
C ARG A 207 2.09 12.32 6.93
N ASP A 208 0.99 12.28 7.70
CA ASP A 208 0.01 13.37 7.77
C ASP A 208 -0.51 13.84 6.39
N GLY A 209 -0.68 12.89 5.46
CA GLY A 209 -1.17 13.16 4.12
C GLY A 209 -0.15 13.73 3.14
N ALA A 210 1.13 13.74 3.48
CA ALA A 210 2.22 14.20 2.62
C ALA A 210 3.30 13.12 2.44
N VAL A 211 4.00 13.13 1.30
CA VAL A 211 5.25 12.37 1.13
C VAL A 211 6.37 13.17 1.78
N VAL A 212 6.93 12.66 2.87
CA VAL A 212 7.98 13.34 3.64
C VAL A 212 9.39 12.88 3.30
N LEU A 213 9.51 11.74 2.60
CA LEU A 213 10.76 11.17 2.13
C LEU A 213 10.47 10.32 0.90
N SER A 214 11.30 10.43 -0.13
CA SER A 214 11.20 9.58 -1.34
C SER A 214 12.57 9.44 -2.00
N GLY A 215 12.89 8.23 -2.49
CA GLY A 215 14.13 7.94 -3.21
C GLY A 215 14.51 6.46 -3.21
N GLU A 216 15.74 6.17 -3.65
CA GLU A 216 16.27 4.80 -3.62
C GLU A 216 16.37 4.28 -2.19
N THR A 217 15.88 3.07 -1.96
CA THR A 217 15.83 2.47 -0.61
C THR A 217 17.23 2.36 0.03
N ALA A 218 18.27 2.15 -0.78
CA ALA A 218 19.65 2.02 -0.32
C ALA A 218 20.25 3.32 0.24
N LEU A 219 19.69 4.49 -0.12
CA LEU A 219 20.19 5.80 0.34
C LEU A 219 19.80 6.13 1.78
N TYR A 220 18.82 5.43 2.34
CA TYR A 220 18.28 5.75 3.66
C TYR A 220 18.59 4.66 4.68
N GLY A 221 19.10 5.04 5.85
CA GLY A 221 19.24 4.15 7.00
C GLY A 221 17.90 3.85 7.67
N ASP A 222 17.84 2.77 8.44
CA ASP A 222 16.60 2.34 9.13
C ASP A 222 16.04 3.42 10.05
N ASN A 223 16.91 4.10 10.80
CA ASN A 223 16.51 5.18 11.70
C ASN A 223 15.90 6.37 10.95
N GLN A 224 16.34 6.64 9.71
CA GLN A 224 15.78 7.71 8.89
C GLN A 224 14.38 7.34 8.41
N LEU A 225 14.19 6.11 7.95
CA LEU A 225 12.88 5.63 7.49
C LEU A 225 11.87 5.57 8.65
N ILE A 226 12.28 5.02 9.80
CA ILE A 226 11.43 4.95 11.00
C ILE A 226 11.11 6.36 11.52
N GLY A 227 12.12 7.24 11.60
CA GLY A 227 11.94 8.63 12.03
C GLY A 227 11.01 9.42 11.12
N ALA A 228 11.05 9.15 9.80
CA ALA A 228 10.15 9.79 8.84
C ALA A 228 8.68 9.33 9.03
N MET A 229 8.44 8.10 9.49
CA MET A 229 7.08 7.59 9.79
C MET A 229 6.51 8.15 11.10
N THR A 230 7.37 8.50 12.05
CA THR A 230 6.93 8.93 13.37
C THR A 230 6.32 10.33 13.28
N PRO A 231 5.10 10.56 13.79
CA PRO A 231 4.54 11.90 13.87
C PRO A 231 5.51 12.83 14.63
N VAL A 232 5.70 14.04 14.13
CA VAL A 232 6.41 15.06 14.92
C VAL A 232 5.54 15.34 16.12
N SER A 233 5.95 14.83 17.29
CA SER A 233 5.20 15.06 18.52
C SER A 233 5.07 16.57 18.72
N ARG A 234 3.84 17.07 18.87
CA ARG A 234 3.58 18.46 19.26
C ARG A 234 4.23 18.81 20.62
N ASP A 235 4.65 17.80 21.36
CA ASP A 235 5.31 17.93 22.66
C ASP A 235 6.67 18.64 22.61
N ARG A 236 7.40 18.62 21.46
CA ARG A 236 8.61 19.46 21.35
C ARG A 236 8.30 20.95 21.34
N ALA A 237 7.19 21.35 20.70
CA ALA A 237 6.76 22.75 20.73
C ALA A 237 6.21 23.16 22.12
N LEU A 238 5.56 22.22 22.82
CA LEU A 238 5.10 22.45 24.21
C LEU A 238 6.26 22.48 25.21
N SER A 239 7.31 21.65 25.02
CA SER A 239 8.48 21.67 25.88
C SER A 239 9.24 23.01 25.82
N ASP A 240 9.30 23.64 24.67
CA ASP A 240 9.94 24.95 24.51
C ASP A 240 9.06 26.08 25.06
N THR A 241 7.75 25.97 24.93
CA THR A 241 6.79 26.89 25.56
C THR A 241 6.75 26.71 27.09
N GLN A 242 6.86 25.46 27.59
CA GLN A 242 6.99 25.19 29.04
C GLN A 242 8.31 25.66 29.59
N LYS A 243 9.43 25.57 28.86
CA LYS A 243 10.72 26.14 29.26
C LYS A 243 10.67 27.67 29.31
N LEU A 244 9.93 28.31 28.40
CA LEU A 244 9.70 29.76 28.43
C LEU A 244 8.85 30.18 29.64
N TRP A 245 7.83 29.36 30.00
CA TRP A 245 6.98 29.59 31.18
C TRP A 245 7.74 29.44 32.50
N LEU A 246 8.68 28.50 32.58
CA LEU A 246 9.53 28.27 33.75
C LEU A 246 10.64 29.32 33.88
N ALA A 247 10.94 30.08 32.84
CA ALA A 247 11.97 31.13 32.84
C ALA A 247 11.43 32.52 33.22
N LEU A 248 10.13 32.69 33.47
CA LEU A 248 9.58 33.96 33.96
C LEU A 248 9.82 34.14 35.47
N PRO A 249 10.45 35.21 35.88
CA PRO A 249 10.68 35.47 37.31
C PRO A 249 9.36 35.85 37.99
N GLY A 250 8.79 34.96 38.80
CA GLY A 250 7.61 35.29 39.59
C GLY A 250 6.76 34.14 40.11
N ASN A 251 6.98 32.90 39.73
CA ASN A 251 6.11 31.80 40.17
C ASN A 251 6.72 31.05 41.35
N ARG A 252 6.47 31.56 42.60
CA ARG A 252 6.75 30.80 43.82
C ARG A 252 5.65 29.76 44.01
N ARG A 253 6.10 28.55 44.33
CA ARG A 253 5.33 27.35 44.67
C ARG A 253 4.09 27.67 45.50
N SER A 254 2.91 27.30 45.01
CA SER A 254 1.76 26.96 45.85
C SER A 254 1.54 25.44 45.78
N GLN A 255 1.24 24.91 46.95
CA GLN A 255 1.18 23.51 47.34
C GLN A 255 0.32 22.67 46.42
N ALA A 256 0.77 21.41 46.20
CA ALA A 256 0.00 20.34 45.59
C ALA A 256 -1.34 20.17 46.34
N GLN A 257 -2.45 20.38 45.65
CA GLN A 257 -3.74 19.87 46.05
C GLN A 257 -3.97 18.56 45.26
N ASP A 258 -4.20 17.51 46.05
CA ASP A 258 -4.59 16.17 45.57
C ASP A 258 -5.84 16.24 44.71
N PHE A 259 -5.74 15.82 43.47
CA PHE A 259 -6.91 15.53 42.66
C PHE A 259 -7.42 14.12 43.01
N PRO A 260 -8.73 13.93 43.25
CA PRO A 260 -9.27 12.61 43.55
C PRO A 260 -9.11 11.67 42.37
N VAL A 261 -8.42 10.57 42.61
CA VAL A 261 -8.37 9.42 41.68
C VAL A 261 -9.73 8.78 41.67
N LEU A 262 -10.36 8.68 40.50
CA LEU A 262 -11.63 7.99 40.32
C LEU A 262 -11.42 6.49 40.62
N ARG A 263 -11.95 6.00 41.76
CA ARG A 263 -12.06 4.59 42.07
C ARG A 263 -13.34 4.06 41.43
N VAL A 264 -13.20 3.15 40.47
CA VAL A 264 -14.32 2.34 39.97
C VAL A 264 -14.44 1.13 40.90
N GLU A 265 -15.46 1.11 41.75
CA GLU A 265 -15.85 -0.06 42.52
C GLU A 265 -16.96 -0.78 41.74
N ASP A 266 -16.74 -2.08 41.56
CA ASP A 266 -17.65 -3.16 41.19
C ASP A 266 -19.04 -2.82 40.60
N LEU A 267 -19.18 -3.17 39.30
CA LEU A 267 -20.47 -3.46 38.69
C LEU A 267 -20.69 -4.98 38.66
N THR A 268 -21.21 -5.54 39.75
CA THR A 268 -21.97 -6.80 39.75
C THR A 268 -23.42 -6.44 39.91
N GLY A 269 -24.25 -6.83 38.90
CA GLY A 269 -25.68 -6.67 38.85
C GLY A 269 -26.22 -7.19 37.54
#